data_29dafee3a79f5f21d62943525516ce5a
#
_entry.id   29dafee3a79f5f21d62943525516ce5a
#
_cell.length_a   1.000
_cell.length_b   1.000
_cell.length_c   1.000
_cell.angle_alpha   90.00
_cell.angle_beta   90.00
_cell.angle_gamma   90.00
#
_symmetry.space_group_name_H-M   'P 1'
#
loop_
_entity.id
_entity.type
_entity.pdbx_description
1 polymer ?
#
loop_
_entity_poly.entity_id
_entity_poly.type
_entity_poly.pdbx_seq_one_letter_code
_entity_poly.pdbx_strand_id
1 'polypeptide(L)'
;VTVLLIFLVNYILLSIGLYLVFPKIGVEAWKGLVPGINFVECCKAIGRPSWWAVLLLVPIINFFIYAGIMIPFVKSFGKMKWVESFLSVVFPIGILYPIANDDKVKHTGQYYAKEQAYKAELEKVRKSGDKREYNKLVNNNPYHKTVGREWVESIVFAVFAAAFIRMFLMEAFMIPTPSMEGSLNVGDYLFVSKTRYGMRTPMTVAQIPLLHNRVPGLGTESYLKKPNLPYFRFPAFESIDRNDPIVFNWPVGDSVYISPSRSWTVGQIERDPNIAKRDRALGKLVKKKNFAVRPIDKKDHYIKRCVGAPGDSIQVINRQVYLNGEPGENPEHLQYLYNVTFSTSSINTRNWSDWGIAESDVYGGGKANTYIIFLDEEQKAKLKTLDPNVSIEHRPQETDGNKLFPHNTQYYGGWTVDDYGPVWIPKKGATIELTPQNIAMYYRTIQVYEQNEVSKQGSKLVINGEVADTYTFKQDYYWAMGDNRHNSEDSRAWGFVPHDHIVGKPMFIFFSTREGSMSKGINWDRIFTSASNR
;
A
#
# COMPACT_ATOMS: atom_id res chain seq x y z
N VAL A 1 -23.78 2.55 -3.15
CA VAL A 1 -24.98 2.20 -3.93
C VAL A 1 -25.09 3.13 -5.15
N THR A 2 -25.11 4.45 -5.01
CA THR A 2 -25.36 5.43 -6.09
C THR A 2 -24.38 5.31 -7.27
N VAL A 3 -23.07 5.16 -7.01
CA VAL A 3 -22.05 5.05 -8.07
C VAL A 3 -22.18 3.74 -8.84
N LEU A 4 -22.41 2.63 -8.15
CA LEU A 4 -22.66 1.34 -8.80
C LEU A 4 -23.93 1.38 -9.67
N LEU A 5 -24.96 2.07 -9.22
CA LEU A 5 -26.18 2.26 -9.99
C LEU A 5 -25.91 3.08 -11.27
N ILE A 6 -25.10 4.15 -11.19
CA ILE A 6 -24.70 4.94 -12.37
C ILE A 6 -23.95 4.07 -13.39
N PHE A 7 -23.00 3.25 -12.95
CA PHE A 7 -22.28 2.33 -13.84
C PHE A 7 -23.21 1.29 -14.45
N LEU A 8 -24.12 0.72 -13.66
CA LEU A 8 -25.10 -0.25 -14.14
C LEU A 8 -26.03 0.37 -15.19
N VAL A 9 -26.58 1.56 -14.92
CA VAL A 9 -27.44 2.28 -15.88
C VAL A 9 -26.67 2.59 -17.16
N ASN A 10 -25.43 3.09 -17.06
CA ASN A 10 -24.60 3.37 -18.24
C ASN A 10 -24.31 2.10 -19.04
N TYR A 11 -24.05 0.97 -18.37
CA TYR A 11 -23.84 -0.32 -19.05
C TYR A 11 -25.11 -0.84 -19.75
N ILE A 12 -26.29 -0.68 -19.14
CA ILE A 12 -27.58 -1.02 -19.77
C ILE A 12 -27.79 -0.16 -21.02
N LEU A 13 -27.56 1.15 -20.91
CA LEU A 13 -27.67 2.08 -22.04
C LEU A 13 -26.67 1.75 -23.16
N LEU A 14 -25.43 1.39 -22.83
CA LEU A 14 -24.45 0.89 -23.78
C LEU A 14 -24.96 -0.35 -24.50
N SER A 15 -25.46 -1.34 -23.75
CA SER A 15 -25.96 -2.61 -24.31
C SER A 15 -27.13 -2.38 -25.26
N ILE A 16 -28.05 -1.49 -24.91
CA ILE A 16 -29.14 -1.07 -25.80
C ILE A 16 -28.58 -0.40 -27.07
N GLY A 17 -27.60 0.50 -26.92
CA GLY A 17 -26.95 1.14 -28.05
C GLY A 17 -26.28 0.14 -29.01
N LEU A 18 -25.59 -0.87 -28.46
CA LEU A 18 -24.95 -1.93 -29.23
C LEU A 18 -26.00 -2.85 -29.90
N TYR A 19 -27.10 -3.16 -29.21
CA TYR A 19 -28.24 -3.90 -29.80
C TYR A 19 -28.75 -3.22 -31.09
N LEU A 20 -28.88 -1.89 -31.05
CA LEU A 20 -29.37 -1.12 -32.20
C LEU A 20 -28.34 -1.02 -33.34
N VAL A 21 -27.05 -0.99 -33.03
CA VAL A 21 -25.96 -0.77 -34.01
C VAL A 21 -25.46 -2.08 -34.64
N PHE A 22 -25.51 -3.21 -33.95
CA PHE A 22 -24.97 -4.49 -34.42
C PHE A 22 -25.50 -4.97 -35.77
N PRO A 23 -26.79 -4.79 -36.13
CA PRO A 23 -27.27 -5.11 -37.50
C PRO A 23 -26.48 -4.38 -38.58
N LYS A 24 -25.99 -3.16 -38.34
CA LYS A 24 -25.18 -2.39 -39.32
C LYS A 24 -23.78 -2.97 -39.58
N ILE A 25 -23.31 -3.86 -38.71
CA ILE A 25 -22.03 -4.58 -38.88
C ILE A 25 -22.24 -6.05 -39.27
N GLY A 26 -23.48 -6.45 -39.56
CA GLY A 26 -23.81 -7.82 -39.92
C GLY A 26 -23.83 -8.81 -38.77
N VAL A 27 -23.97 -8.30 -37.52
CA VAL A 27 -24.05 -9.10 -36.29
C VAL A 27 -25.49 -9.10 -35.77
N GLU A 28 -25.93 -10.23 -35.23
CA GLU A 28 -27.25 -10.37 -34.62
C GLU A 28 -27.43 -9.40 -33.46
N ALA A 29 -28.52 -8.64 -33.45
CA ALA A 29 -28.77 -7.56 -32.48
C ALA A 29 -28.66 -8.00 -31.01
N TRP A 30 -29.21 -9.21 -30.68
CA TRP A 30 -29.23 -9.73 -29.30
C TRP A 30 -27.84 -9.87 -28.67
N LYS A 31 -26.79 -10.08 -29.48
CA LYS A 31 -25.40 -10.14 -28.99
C LYS A 31 -24.96 -8.82 -28.33
N GLY A 32 -25.58 -7.70 -28.69
CA GLY A 32 -25.37 -6.41 -28.05
C GLY A 32 -25.80 -6.36 -26.57
N LEU A 33 -26.80 -7.17 -26.21
CA LEU A 33 -27.35 -7.23 -24.85
C LEU A 33 -26.57 -8.17 -23.91
N VAL A 34 -25.82 -9.13 -24.49
CA VAL A 34 -25.15 -10.16 -23.69
C VAL A 34 -23.75 -9.67 -23.21
N PRO A 35 -23.54 -9.57 -21.87
CA PRO A 35 -22.27 -9.16 -21.31
C PRO A 35 -21.09 -10.02 -21.81
N GLY A 36 -19.99 -9.38 -22.17
CA GLY A 36 -18.81 -10.04 -22.71
C GLY A 36 -18.89 -10.33 -24.21
N ILE A 37 -19.97 -10.94 -24.70
CA ILE A 37 -20.19 -11.21 -26.15
C ILE A 37 -20.23 -9.90 -26.92
N ASN A 38 -20.90 -8.88 -26.39
CA ASN A 38 -20.97 -7.55 -26.99
C ASN A 38 -19.59 -6.94 -27.26
N PHE A 39 -18.65 -7.04 -26.31
CA PHE A 39 -17.28 -6.53 -26.49
C PHE A 39 -16.44 -7.42 -27.40
N VAL A 40 -16.67 -8.74 -27.40
CA VAL A 40 -16.02 -9.65 -28.35
C VAL A 40 -16.40 -9.26 -29.81
N GLU A 41 -17.68 -9.00 -30.09
CA GLU A 41 -18.11 -8.57 -31.41
C GLU A 41 -17.59 -7.16 -31.76
N CYS A 42 -17.55 -6.24 -30.81
CA CYS A 42 -16.88 -4.94 -31.02
C CYS A 42 -15.40 -5.11 -31.38
N CYS A 43 -14.65 -5.99 -30.68
CA CYS A 43 -13.25 -6.28 -31.00
C CYS A 43 -13.10 -6.80 -32.46
N LYS A 44 -13.91 -7.73 -32.87
CA LYS A 44 -13.90 -8.25 -34.25
C LYS A 44 -14.20 -7.15 -35.28
N ALA A 45 -15.21 -6.31 -35.01
CA ALA A 45 -15.60 -5.21 -35.90
C ALA A 45 -14.50 -4.17 -36.11
N ILE A 46 -13.62 -3.97 -35.12
CA ILE A 46 -12.50 -3.01 -35.23
C ILE A 46 -11.17 -3.64 -35.66
N GLY A 47 -11.09 -4.99 -35.76
CA GLY A 47 -9.88 -5.73 -36.13
C GLY A 47 -8.92 -5.97 -34.95
N ARG A 48 -9.47 -6.13 -33.73
CA ARG A 48 -8.70 -6.53 -32.53
C ARG A 48 -8.98 -7.99 -32.17
N PRO A 49 -8.01 -8.68 -31.53
CA PRO A 49 -8.22 -10.04 -31.03
C PRO A 49 -9.35 -10.08 -30.00
N SER A 50 -10.20 -11.09 -30.07
CA SER A 50 -11.37 -11.26 -29.18
C SER A 50 -11.01 -11.35 -27.69
N TRP A 51 -9.82 -11.85 -27.33
CA TRP A 51 -9.34 -11.94 -25.96
C TRP A 51 -9.20 -10.58 -25.27
N TRP A 52 -9.16 -9.46 -26.02
CA TRP A 52 -9.18 -8.12 -25.44
C TRP A 52 -10.42 -7.89 -24.56
N ALA A 53 -11.54 -8.51 -24.88
CA ALA A 53 -12.74 -8.45 -24.05
C ALA A 53 -12.53 -9.01 -22.63
N VAL A 54 -11.63 -9.98 -22.46
CA VAL A 54 -11.30 -10.55 -21.14
C VAL A 54 -10.55 -9.53 -20.27
N LEU A 55 -9.76 -8.64 -20.86
CA LEU A 55 -9.05 -7.58 -20.12
C LEU A 55 -9.99 -6.56 -19.47
N LEU A 56 -11.25 -6.51 -19.88
CA LEU A 56 -12.27 -5.69 -19.20
C LEU A 56 -12.58 -6.17 -17.78
N LEU A 57 -12.22 -7.41 -17.44
CA LEU A 57 -12.33 -7.95 -16.08
C LEU A 57 -11.19 -7.47 -15.16
N VAL A 58 -10.11 -6.94 -15.73
CA VAL A 58 -8.95 -6.48 -14.96
C VAL A 58 -9.16 -5.04 -14.52
N PRO A 59 -9.26 -4.75 -13.21
CA PRO A 59 -9.45 -3.40 -12.70
C PRO A 59 -8.38 -2.42 -13.23
N ILE A 60 -8.76 -1.18 -13.46
CA ILE A 60 -7.94 -0.09 -14.03
C ILE A 60 -7.63 -0.31 -15.52
N ILE A 61 -7.14 -1.50 -15.94
CA ILE A 61 -6.93 -1.83 -17.34
C ILE A 61 -8.24 -1.74 -18.12
N ASN A 62 -9.36 -2.14 -17.51
CA ASN A 62 -10.69 -2.11 -18.12
C ASN A 62 -11.06 -0.73 -18.71
N PHE A 63 -10.68 0.38 -18.07
CA PHE A 63 -10.96 1.72 -18.61
C PHE A 63 -10.26 1.98 -19.95
N PHE A 64 -9.01 1.52 -20.07
CA PHE A 64 -8.23 1.68 -21.32
C PHE A 64 -8.73 0.74 -22.40
N ILE A 65 -9.00 -0.51 -22.04
CA ILE A 65 -9.53 -1.49 -22.97
C ILE A 65 -10.91 -1.06 -23.47
N TYR A 66 -11.75 -0.57 -22.56
CA TYR A 66 -13.07 -0.05 -22.92
C TYR A 66 -12.95 1.12 -23.91
N ALA A 67 -12.14 2.13 -23.60
CA ALA A 67 -11.88 3.24 -24.50
C ALA A 67 -11.21 2.77 -25.81
N GLY A 68 -10.25 1.84 -25.73
CA GLY A 68 -9.55 1.23 -26.85
C GLY A 68 -10.43 0.38 -27.76
N ILE A 69 -11.61 -0.06 -27.31
CA ILE A 69 -12.63 -0.75 -28.09
C ILE A 69 -13.65 0.27 -28.61
N MET A 70 -14.23 1.10 -27.73
CA MET A 70 -15.38 1.94 -28.08
C MET A 70 -15.02 3.10 -29.03
N ILE A 71 -13.86 3.73 -28.85
CA ILE A 71 -13.41 4.82 -29.72
C ILE A 71 -13.20 4.34 -31.17
N PRO A 72 -12.39 3.28 -31.44
CA PRO A 72 -12.26 2.73 -32.79
C PRO A 72 -13.57 2.16 -33.35
N PHE A 73 -14.44 1.61 -32.47
CA PHE A 73 -15.75 1.12 -32.90
C PHE A 73 -16.61 2.23 -33.50
N VAL A 74 -16.71 3.36 -32.79
CA VAL A 74 -17.46 4.53 -33.28
C VAL A 74 -16.80 5.14 -34.53
N LYS A 75 -15.45 5.18 -34.56
CA LYS A 75 -14.69 5.64 -35.74
C LYS A 75 -14.87 4.75 -36.97
N SER A 76 -15.14 3.46 -36.79
CA SER A 76 -15.45 2.55 -37.93
C SER A 76 -16.75 2.89 -38.66
N PHE A 77 -17.55 3.80 -38.12
CA PHE A 77 -18.72 4.40 -38.74
C PHE A 77 -18.46 5.80 -39.31
N GLY A 78 -17.17 6.22 -39.45
CA GLY A 78 -16.80 7.52 -39.98
C GLY A 78 -16.91 8.69 -38.97
N LYS A 79 -17.20 8.40 -37.70
CA LYS A 79 -17.30 9.40 -36.64
C LYS A 79 -15.91 9.70 -36.05
N MET A 80 -15.18 10.62 -36.68
CA MET A 80 -13.74 10.88 -36.39
C MET A 80 -13.50 12.04 -35.41
N LYS A 81 -14.53 12.84 -35.05
CA LYS A 81 -14.40 14.01 -34.20
C LYS A 81 -14.06 13.63 -32.75
N TRP A 82 -13.35 14.55 -32.06
CA TRP A 82 -12.99 14.35 -30.66
C TRP A 82 -14.22 14.18 -29.75
N VAL A 83 -15.26 14.98 -29.93
CA VAL A 83 -16.51 14.90 -29.16
C VAL A 83 -17.17 13.52 -29.33
N GLU A 84 -17.16 12.95 -30.54
CA GLU A 84 -17.72 11.62 -30.83
C GLU A 84 -16.92 10.53 -30.11
N SER A 85 -15.59 10.67 -30.07
CA SER A 85 -14.71 9.78 -29.30
C SER A 85 -14.97 9.90 -27.79
N PHE A 86 -15.13 11.11 -27.27
CA PHE A 86 -15.45 11.35 -25.86
C PHE A 86 -16.81 10.75 -25.47
N LEU A 87 -17.85 11.01 -26.25
CA LEU A 87 -19.18 10.45 -26.03
C LEU A 87 -19.19 8.93 -26.06
N SER A 88 -18.40 8.30 -26.93
CA SER A 88 -18.30 6.84 -27.02
C SER A 88 -17.83 6.18 -25.72
N VAL A 89 -17.10 6.90 -24.88
CA VAL A 89 -16.58 6.41 -23.60
C VAL A 89 -17.48 6.81 -22.43
N VAL A 90 -17.89 8.08 -22.37
CA VAL A 90 -18.58 8.65 -21.19
C VAL A 90 -20.09 8.43 -21.26
N PHE A 91 -20.69 8.58 -22.45
CA PHE A 91 -22.13 8.43 -22.66
C PHE A 91 -22.40 7.73 -24.00
N PRO A 92 -22.10 6.43 -24.10
CA PRO A 92 -22.08 5.69 -25.37
C PRO A 92 -23.42 5.69 -26.12
N ILE A 93 -24.54 5.66 -25.42
CA ILE A 93 -25.86 5.72 -26.07
C ILE A 93 -26.06 7.01 -26.87
N GLY A 94 -25.49 8.13 -26.41
CA GLY A 94 -25.58 9.44 -27.07
C GLY A 94 -24.94 9.50 -28.46
N ILE A 95 -24.02 8.56 -28.78
CA ILE A 95 -23.42 8.43 -30.10
C ILE A 95 -23.89 7.18 -30.84
N LEU A 96 -24.16 6.08 -30.13
CA LEU A 96 -24.62 4.83 -30.78
C LEU A 96 -26.04 4.95 -31.30
N TYR A 97 -26.93 5.65 -30.59
CA TYR A 97 -28.32 5.87 -31.05
C TYR A 97 -28.40 6.64 -32.38
N PRO A 98 -27.72 7.80 -32.55
CA PRO A 98 -27.63 8.48 -33.83
C PRO A 98 -27.01 7.60 -34.94
N ILE A 99 -25.99 6.82 -34.65
CA ILE A 99 -25.37 5.89 -35.60
C ILE A 99 -26.41 4.84 -36.06
N ALA A 100 -27.21 4.32 -35.12
CA ALA A 100 -28.22 3.30 -35.44
C ALA A 100 -29.32 3.81 -36.36
N ASN A 101 -29.80 5.04 -36.10
CA ASN A 101 -30.98 5.60 -36.79
C ASN A 101 -30.68 6.40 -38.07
N ASP A 102 -29.43 6.65 -38.40
CA ASP A 102 -29.02 7.34 -39.62
C ASP A 102 -28.65 6.32 -40.70
N ASP A 103 -29.53 6.09 -41.68
CA ASP A 103 -29.31 5.14 -42.76
C ASP A 103 -28.11 5.47 -43.66
N LYS A 104 -27.65 6.71 -43.65
CA LYS A 104 -26.44 7.16 -44.36
C LYS A 104 -25.16 6.71 -43.67
N VAL A 105 -25.20 6.43 -42.36
CA VAL A 105 -24.06 5.98 -41.58
C VAL A 105 -23.92 4.46 -41.74
N LYS A 106 -22.87 4.04 -42.42
CA LYS A 106 -22.54 2.63 -42.67
C LYS A 106 -21.23 2.28 -41.98
N HIS A 107 -21.12 1.01 -41.58
CA HIS A 107 -19.83 0.48 -41.10
C HIS A 107 -18.83 0.45 -42.24
N THR A 108 -17.70 1.09 -42.06
CA THR A 108 -16.69 1.23 -43.12
C THR A 108 -15.67 0.09 -43.13
N GLY A 109 -15.78 -0.87 -42.20
CA GLY A 109 -14.85 -2.00 -42.03
C GLY A 109 -13.92 -1.83 -40.83
N GLN A 110 -13.02 -2.79 -40.63
CA GLN A 110 -12.13 -2.85 -39.48
C GLN A 110 -11.21 -1.62 -39.39
N TYR A 111 -11.38 -0.82 -38.37
CA TYR A 111 -10.66 0.45 -38.17
C TYR A 111 -9.14 0.28 -38.21
N TYR A 112 -8.61 -0.70 -37.45
CA TYR A 112 -7.16 -0.91 -37.38
C TYR A 112 -6.56 -1.47 -38.67
N ALA A 113 -7.26 -2.31 -39.37
CA ALA A 113 -6.79 -2.80 -40.68
C ALA A 113 -6.66 -1.65 -41.70
N LYS A 114 -7.65 -0.74 -41.70
CA LYS A 114 -7.59 0.47 -42.54
C LYS A 114 -6.50 1.43 -42.16
N GLU A 115 -6.29 1.65 -40.85
CA GLU A 115 -5.20 2.48 -40.35
C GLU A 115 -3.84 1.93 -40.77
N GLN A 116 -3.65 0.60 -40.67
CA GLN A 116 -2.40 -0.06 -41.08
C GLN A 116 -2.20 0.00 -42.60
N ALA A 117 -3.27 -0.23 -43.38
CA ALA A 117 -3.20 -0.11 -44.84
C ALA A 117 -2.81 1.31 -45.28
N TYR A 118 -3.38 2.34 -44.62
CA TYR A 118 -3.06 3.73 -44.91
C TYR A 118 -1.59 4.08 -44.51
N LYS A 119 -1.10 3.58 -43.39
CA LYS A 119 0.30 3.72 -43.00
C LYS A 119 1.25 3.04 -43.99
N ALA A 120 0.90 1.85 -44.46
CA ALA A 120 1.69 1.13 -45.45
C ALA A 120 1.74 1.87 -46.81
N GLU A 121 0.63 2.48 -47.21
CA GLU A 121 0.55 3.31 -48.44
C GLU A 121 1.41 4.56 -48.30
N LEU A 122 1.33 5.28 -47.18
CA LEU A 122 2.19 6.41 -46.87
C LEU A 122 3.69 6.06 -46.96
N GLU A 123 4.06 4.90 -46.41
CA GLU A 123 5.45 4.44 -46.43
C GLU A 123 5.91 4.04 -47.84
N LYS A 124 5.01 3.45 -48.65
CA LYS A 124 5.29 3.15 -50.04
C LYS A 124 5.51 4.39 -50.87
N VAL A 125 4.66 5.40 -50.74
CA VAL A 125 4.78 6.67 -51.44
C VAL A 125 6.01 7.45 -50.97
N ARG A 126 6.34 7.40 -49.67
CA ARG A 126 7.60 7.98 -49.15
C ARG A 126 8.85 7.36 -49.80
N LYS A 127 8.85 6.02 -49.97
CA LYS A 127 9.97 5.29 -50.60
C LYS A 127 10.04 5.52 -52.11
N SER A 128 8.95 5.84 -52.81
CA SER A 128 8.94 6.17 -54.21
C SER A 128 9.49 7.56 -54.53
N GLY A 129 9.64 8.44 -53.52
CA GLY A 129 10.16 9.78 -53.68
C GLY A 129 9.17 10.81 -54.20
N ASP A 130 7.92 10.46 -54.46
CA ASP A 130 6.88 11.39 -54.91
C ASP A 130 6.40 12.29 -53.75
N LYS A 131 7.06 13.44 -53.62
CA LYS A 131 6.75 14.43 -52.59
C LYS A 131 5.34 15.02 -52.70
N ARG A 132 4.78 15.11 -53.93
CA ARG A 132 3.45 15.71 -54.11
C ARG A 132 2.35 14.77 -53.59
N GLU A 133 2.45 13.53 -53.97
CA GLU A 133 1.48 12.51 -53.51
C GLU A 133 1.63 12.24 -52.03
N TYR A 134 2.86 12.19 -51.52
CA TYR A 134 3.13 12.07 -50.09
C TYR A 134 2.49 13.19 -49.26
N ASN A 135 2.68 14.45 -49.66
CA ASN A 135 2.09 15.60 -48.97
C ASN A 135 0.56 15.57 -49.04
N LYS A 136 -0.03 15.13 -50.16
CA LYS A 136 -1.47 14.98 -50.31
C LYS A 136 -2.02 13.94 -49.33
N LEU A 137 -1.39 12.78 -49.20
CA LEU A 137 -1.76 11.75 -48.26
C LEU A 137 -1.58 12.20 -46.82
N VAL A 138 -0.47 12.86 -46.46
CA VAL A 138 -0.24 13.38 -45.10
C VAL A 138 -1.32 14.37 -44.69
N ASN A 139 -1.63 15.34 -45.57
CA ASN A 139 -2.61 16.40 -45.27
C ASN A 139 -4.07 15.85 -45.17
N ASN A 140 -4.40 14.79 -45.89
CA ASN A 140 -5.71 14.18 -45.90
C ASN A 140 -5.82 12.95 -44.98
N ASN A 141 -4.82 12.73 -44.12
CA ASN A 141 -4.79 11.55 -43.27
C ASN A 141 -5.88 11.59 -42.18
N PRO A 142 -6.94 10.75 -42.27
CA PRO A 142 -7.99 10.73 -41.26
C PRO A 142 -7.54 10.12 -39.92
N TYR A 143 -6.40 9.43 -39.93
CA TYR A 143 -5.79 8.80 -38.74
C TYR A 143 -4.71 9.68 -38.10
N HIS A 144 -4.49 10.88 -38.65
CA HIS A 144 -3.44 11.79 -38.16
C HIS A 144 -3.69 12.19 -36.71
N LYS A 145 -2.67 12.02 -35.89
CA LYS A 145 -2.65 12.53 -34.52
C LYS A 145 -1.72 13.74 -34.50
N THR A 146 -2.16 14.81 -33.88
CA THR A 146 -1.26 15.94 -33.60
C THR A 146 -0.20 15.51 -32.59
N VAL A 147 1.00 16.10 -32.67
CA VAL A 147 2.12 15.83 -31.74
C VAL A 147 1.65 16.00 -30.28
N GLY A 148 0.90 17.08 -29.98
CA GLY A 148 0.37 17.31 -28.64
C GLY A 148 -0.58 16.20 -28.16
N ARG A 149 -1.40 15.66 -29.07
CA ARG A 149 -2.28 14.52 -28.76
C ARG A 149 -1.49 13.23 -28.46
N GLU A 150 -0.43 12.96 -29.22
CA GLU A 150 0.43 11.80 -28.99
C GLU A 150 1.12 11.87 -27.62
N TRP A 151 1.62 13.04 -27.27
CA TRP A 151 2.20 13.27 -25.95
C TRP A 151 1.20 13.07 -24.82
N VAL A 152 -0.02 13.62 -24.94
CA VAL A 152 -1.07 13.46 -23.92
C VAL A 152 -1.48 11.98 -23.79
N GLU A 153 -1.71 11.28 -24.89
CA GLU A 153 -2.05 9.85 -24.87
C GLU A 153 -0.93 9.03 -24.22
N SER A 154 0.34 9.32 -24.52
CA SER A 154 1.49 8.62 -23.94
C SER A 154 1.65 8.88 -22.45
N ILE A 155 1.51 10.14 -22.01
CA ILE A 155 1.57 10.51 -20.59
C ILE A 155 0.42 9.86 -19.81
N VAL A 156 -0.80 9.94 -20.33
CA VAL A 156 -1.97 9.30 -19.71
C VAL A 156 -1.73 7.80 -19.58
N PHE A 157 -1.29 7.13 -20.64
CA PHE A 157 -0.97 5.70 -20.60
C PHE A 157 0.10 5.39 -19.54
N ALA A 158 1.20 6.14 -19.52
CA ALA A 158 2.29 5.94 -18.56
C ALA A 158 1.83 6.10 -17.10
N VAL A 159 1.05 7.15 -16.80
CA VAL A 159 0.51 7.41 -15.45
C VAL A 159 -0.36 6.25 -14.98
N PHE A 160 -1.24 5.76 -15.84
CA PHE A 160 -2.14 4.66 -15.46
C PHE A 160 -1.42 3.31 -15.41
N ALA A 161 -0.48 3.05 -16.31
CA ALA A 161 0.35 1.85 -16.25
C ALA A 161 1.16 1.81 -14.94
N ALA A 162 1.77 2.94 -14.57
CA ALA A 162 2.47 3.09 -13.29
C ALA A 162 1.51 2.92 -12.09
N ALA A 163 0.30 3.49 -12.16
CA ALA A 163 -0.71 3.33 -11.11
C ALA A 163 -1.16 1.87 -10.97
N PHE A 164 -1.32 1.15 -12.08
CA PHE A 164 -1.64 -0.28 -12.08
C PHE A 164 -0.53 -1.11 -11.44
N ILE A 165 0.73 -0.92 -11.87
CA ILE A 165 1.90 -1.61 -11.29
C ILE A 165 1.96 -1.34 -9.79
N ARG A 166 1.86 -0.07 -9.38
CA ARG A 166 1.88 0.33 -7.98
C ARG A 166 0.75 -0.28 -7.16
N MET A 167 -0.45 -0.39 -7.73
CA MET A 167 -1.62 -0.89 -7.01
C MET A 167 -1.60 -2.40 -6.81
N PHE A 168 -1.18 -3.15 -7.83
CA PHE A 168 -1.34 -4.61 -7.85
C PHE A 168 -0.04 -5.39 -7.75
N LEU A 169 1.06 -4.90 -8.32
CA LEU A 169 2.27 -5.70 -8.47
C LEU A 169 3.35 -5.33 -7.46
N MET A 170 3.83 -4.10 -7.52
CA MET A 170 4.91 -3.63 -6.66
C MET A 170 4.82 -2.13 -6.39
N GLU A 171 5.29 -1.73 -5.23
CA GLU A 171 5.32 -0.32 -4.82
C GLU A 171 6.69 0.02 -4.22
N ALA A 172 7.18 1.21 -4.56
CA ALA A 172 8.41 1.75 -3.99
C ALA A 172 8.12 2.44 -2.66
N PHE A 173 8.92 2.15 -1.64
CA PHE A 173 8.87 2.78 -0.33
C PHE A 173 10.25 3.29 0.07
N MET A 174 10.27 4.36 0.84
CA MET A 174 11.46 4.88 1.51
C MET A 174 11.34 4.57 3.00
N ILE A 175 12.44 4.18 3.63
CA ILE A 175 12.54 3.99 5.07
C ILE A 175 12.80 5.33 5.74
N PRO A 176 11.83 5.90 6.48
CA PRO A 176 11.99 7.23 7.07
C PRO A 176 12.40 7.20 8.54
N THR A 177 12.41 6.04 9.20
CA THR A 177 12.60 5.90 10.65
C THR A 177 13.55 4.76 10.98
N PRO A 178 14.31 4.85 12.09
CA PRO A 178 15.34 3.88 12.44
C PRO A 178 14.82 2.62 13.13
N SER A 179 13.51 2.35 13.11
CA SER A 179 12.92 1.20 13.84
C SER A 179 13.34 -0.18 13.32
N MET A 180 13.91 -0.25 12.11
CA MET A 180 14.47 -1.43 11.45
C MET A 180 15.97 -1.25 11.19
N GLU A 181 16.61 -0.28 11.85
CA GLU A 181 18.03 0.05 11.67
C GLU A 181 18.91 -1.18 11.89
N GLY A 182 20.00 -1.27 11.14
CA GLY A 182 20.81 -2.45 11.02
C GLY A 182 20.38 -3.33 9.84
N SER A 183 19.13 -3.75 9.79
CA SER A 183 18.58 -4.51 8.68
C SER A 183 18.13 -3.59 7.53
N LEU A 184 17.30 -2.60 7.80
CA LEU A 184 16.82 -1.60 6.84
C LEU A 184 17.06 -0.20 7.43
N ASN A 185 17.93 0.56 6.79
CA ASN A 185 18.42 1.83 7.34
C ASN A 185 17.60 3.01 6.85
N VAL A 186 17.59 4.09 7.64
CA VAL A 186 16.98 5.36 7.20
C VAL A 186 17.61 5.82 5.90
N GLY A 187 16.77 6.05 4.89
CA GLY A 187 17.21 6.43 3.54
C GLY A 187 17.35 5.29 2.55
N ASP A 188 17.01 4.05 2.94
CA ASP A 188 16.83 2.95 2.00
C ASP A 188 15.53 3.12 1.21
N TYR A 189 15.62 3.01 -0.11
CA TYR A 189 14.49 2.94 -1.03
C TYR A 189 14.34 1.52 -1.54
N LEU A 190 13.22 0.90 -1.25
CA LEU A 190 12.99 -0.52 -1.54
C LEU A 190 11.72 -0.75 -2.35
N PHE A 191 11.72 -1.80 -3.15
CA PHE A 191 10.52 -2.30 -3.79
C PHE A 191 9.86 -3.38 -2.93
N VAL A 192 8.54 -3.25 -2.78
CA VAL A 192 7.68 -4.20 -2.07
C VAL A 192 6.79 -4.92 -3.06
N SER A 193 6.90 -6.25 -3.10
CA SER A 193 6.02 -7.10 -3.90
C SER A 193 4.69 -7.28 -3.19
N LYS A 194 3.60 -6.96 -3.89
CA LYS A 194 2.24 -7.20 -3.40
C LYS A 194 1.71 -8.57 -3.81
N THR A 195 2.35 -9.20 -4.79
CA THR A 195 1.93 -10.51 -5.32
C THR A 195 2.35 -11.66 -4.44
N ARG A 196 3.50 -11.58 -3.76
CA ARG A 196 4.03 -12.68 -2.95
C ARG A 196 3.03 -13.14 -1.89
N TYR A 197 2.50 -12.22 -1.09
CA TYR A 197 1.48 -12.50 -0.07
C TYR A 197 0.05 -12.41 -0.58
N GLY A 198 -0.14 -12.46 -1.92
CA GLY A 198 -1.44 -12.32 -2.58
C GLY A 198 -1.85 -10.86 -2.80
N MET A 199 -2.19 -10.53 -4.04
CA MET A 199 -2.67 -9.19 -4.41
C MET A 199 -3.96 -8.85 -3.68
N ARG A 200 -3.97 -7.72 -3.00
CA ARG A 200 -5.18 -7.17 -2.37
C ARG A 200 -5.92 -6.28 -3.36
N THR A 201 -7.24 -6.45 -3.49
CA THR A 201 -8.05 -5.50 -4.24
C THR A 201 -8.05 -4.14 -3.56
N PRO A 202 -8.00 -3.03 -4.32
CA PRO A 202 -8.07 -1.70 -3.75
C PRO A 202 -9.46 -1.49 -3.12
N MET A 203 -9.50 -1.16 -1.84
CA MET A 203 -10.74 -0.82 -1.16
C MET A 203 -11.21 0.59 -1.54
N THR A 204 -10.27 1.53 -1.66
CA THR A 204 -10.54 2.92 -2.08
C THR A 204 -10.28 3.08 -3.57
N VAL A 205 -11.35 3.05 -4.37
CA VAL A 205 -11.27 3.03 -5.84
C VAL A 205 -11.05 4.42 -6.43
N ALA A 206 -11.75 5.42 -5.89
CA ALA A 206 -11.71 6.79 -6.40
C ALA A 206 -10.56 7.56 -5.76
N GLN A 207 -9.41 7.59 -6.43
CA GLN A 207 -8.20 8.28 -5.98
C GLN A 207 -7.44 8.92 -7.16
N ILE A 208 -6.72 9.98 -6.88
CA ILE A 208 -5.80 10.57 -7.85
C ILE A 208 -4.63 9.58 -8.04
N PRO A 209 -4.34 9.16 -9.29
CA PRO A 209 -3.24 8.24 -9.55
C PRO A 209 -1.92 8.71 -8.94
N LEU A 210 -1.11 7.77 -8.48
CA LEU A 210 0.22 7.97 -7.88
C LEU A 210 0.26 8.74 -6.55
N LEU A 211 -0.84 9.33 -6.08
CA LEU A 211 -0.90 9.94 -4.75
C LEU A 211 -1.41 8.93 -3.72
N HIS A 212 -0.83 8.96 -2.50
CA HIS A 212 -1.26 8.03 -1.43
C HIS A 212 -2.39 8.63 -0.59
N ASN A 213 -2.15 9.71 0.12
CA ASN A 213 -3.09 10.28 1.09
C ASN A 213 -3.50 11.71 0.79
N ARG A 214 -2.56 12.59 0.42
CA ARG A 214 -2.80 14.03 0.27
C ARG A 214 -2.30 14.59 -1.05
N VAL A 215 -2.97 15.63 -1.52
CA VAL A 215 -2.52 16.42 -2.66
C VAL A 215 -1.44 17.37 -2.17
N PRO A 216 -0.20 17.30 -2.70
CA PRO A 216 0.87 18.22 -2.35
C PRO A 216 0.45 19.69 -2.56
N GLY A 217 0.75 20.54 -1.60
CA GLY A 217 0.42 21.96 -1.64
C GLY A 217 -1.03 22.33 -1.24
N LEU A 218 -2.01 21.46 -1.50
CA LEU A 218 -3.42 21.75 -1.16
C LEU A 218 -3.82 21.20 0.22
N GLY A 219 -3.13 20.18 0.74
CA GLY A 219 -3.43 19.56 2.04
C GLY A 219 -4.75 18.79 2.10
N THR A 220 -5.50 18.71 0.99
CA THR A 220 -6.74 17.93 0.87
C THR A 220 -6.44 16.45 0.66
N GLU A 221 -7.39 15.56 0.97
CA GLU A 221 -7.28 14.13 0.69
C GLU A 221 -7.25 13.90 -0.83
N SER A 222 -6.38 12.99 -1.29
CA SER A 222 -6.22 12.63 -2.71
C SER A 222 -7.19 11.55 -3.15
N TYR A 223 -8.16 11.19 -2.31
CA TYR A 223 -9.12 10.10 -2.55
C TYR A 223 -10.50 10.44 -1.98
N LEU A 224 -11.51 9.74 -2.50
CA LEU A 224 -12.87 9.76 -1.97
C LEU A 224 -13.07 8.52 -1.09
N LYS A 225 -13.65 8.71 0.10
CA LYS A 225 -13.92 7.60 1.05
C LYS A 225 -14.99 6.64 0.55
N LYS A 226 -15.83 7.05 -0.41
CA LYS A 226 -16.87 6.22 -1.03
C LYS A 226 -16.80 6.35 -2.55
N PRO A 227 -17.02 5.26 -3.33
CA PRO A 227 -17.33 3.91 -2.87
C PRO A 227 -16.11 3.25 -2.24
N ASN A 228 -16.33 2.46 -1.18
CA ASN A 228 -15.32 1.57 -0.61
C ASN A 228 -15.72 0.13 -0.96
N LEU A 229 -14.84 -0.59 -1.62
CA LEU A 229 -15.06 -1.99 -1.99
C LEU A 229 -14.76 -2.91 -0.81
N PRO A 230 -15.43 -4.07 -0.72
CA PRO A 230 -15.09 -5.08 0.27
C PRO A 230 -13.66 -5.58 0.07
N TYR A 231 -13.03 -5.95 1.17
CA TYR A 231 -11.72 -6.60 1.12
C TYR A 231 -11.80 -7.93 0.39
N PHE A 232 -10.87 -8.12 -0.55
CA PHE A 232 -10.61 -9.39 -1.19
C PHE A 232 -9.11 -9.51 -1.47
N ARG A 233 -8.55 -10.70 -1.28
CA ARG A 233 -7.16 -11.02 -1.57
C ARG A 233 -7.09 -12.25 -2.49
N PHE A 234 -6.34 -12.11 -3.57
CA PHE A 234 -6.03 -13.24 -4.47
C PHE A 234 -5.11 -14.25 -3.76
N PRO A 235 -5.08 -15.49 -4.23
CA PRO A 235 -4.16 -16.50 -3.70
C PRO A 235 -2.72 -15.97 -3.65
N ALA A 236 -2.04 -16.28 -2.55
CA ALA A 236 -0.64 -15.92 -2.35
C ALA A 236 0.29 -16.90 -3.05
N PHE A 237 1.48 -16.44 -3.47
CA PHE A 237 2.56 -17.30 -3.94
C PHE A 237 3.41 -17.83 -2.79
N GLU A 238 3.44 -17.12 -1.66
CA GLU A 238 4.21 -17.46 -0.46
C GLU A 238 3.35 -17.24 0.79
N SER A 239 3.60 -18.00 1.85
CA SER A 239 3.13 -17.71 3.20
C SER A 239 3.91 -16.54 3.81
N ILE A 240 3.36 -15.96 4.87
CA ILE A 240 4.10 -15.03 5.71
C ILE A 240 4.77 -15.87 6.80
N ASP A 241 6.07 -15.97 6.75
CA ASP A 241 6.83 -16.80 7.66
C ASP A 241 7.43 -15.96 8.81
N ARG A 242 7.84 -16.66 9.88
CA ARG A 242 8.58 -16.02 10.98
C ARG A 242 9.89 -15.44 10.44
N ASN A 243 10.28 -14.31 10.99
CA ASN A 243 11.43 -13.49 10.58
C ASN A 243 11.33 -12.79 9.21
N ASP A 244 10.24 -12.97 8.45
CA ASP A 244 10.01 -12.16 7.26
C ASP A 244 9.83 -10.67 7.63
N PRO A 245 10.51 -9.74 6.98
CA PRO A 245 10.11 -8.34 7.01
C PRO A 245 8.81 -8.17 6.23
N ILE A 246 7.81 -7.55 6.84
CA ILE A 246 6.50 -7.34 6.25
C ILE A 246 6.14 -5.86 6.20
N VAL A 247 5.55 -5.44 5.07
CA VAL A 247 4.95 -4.11 4.95
C VAL A 247 3.46 -4.23 5.15
N PHE A 248 2.90 -3.37 5.99
CA PHE A 248 1.48 -3.37 6.33
C PHE A 248 0.95 -1.97 6.61
N ASN A 249 -0.35 -1.80 6.51
CA ASN A 249 -1.04 -0.59 6.93
C ASN A 249 -1.15 -0.55 8.46
N TRP A 250 -0.83 0.58 9.07
CA TRP A 250 -0.79 0.73 10.53
C TRP A 250 -2.10 0.32 11.21
N PRO A 251 -2.13 -0.72 12.05
CA PRO A 251 -3.38 -1.31 12.53
C PRO A 251 -4.27 -0.33 13.30
N VAL A 252 -3.67 0.54 14.11
CA VAL A 252 -4.39 1.52 14.92
C VAL A 252 -4.56 2.90 14.23
N GLY A 253 -4.13 3.02 12.97
CA GLY A 253 -4.16 4.26 12.19
C GLY A 253 -5.51 4.60 11.56
N ASP A 254 -6.63 4.06 12.08
CA ASP A 254 -7.98 4.32 11.58
C ASP A 254 -8.47 5.75 11.83
N SER A 255 -8.11 6.34 12.99
CA SER A 255 -8.45 7.71 13.36
C SER A 255 -7.21 8.44 13.85
N VAL A 256 -6.73 9.40 13.05
CA VAL A 256 -5.44 10.06 13.29
C VAL A 256 -5.50 11.58 13.23
N TYR A 257 -4.80 12.23 14.15
CA TYR A 257 -4.40 13.63 14.04
C TYR A 257 -3.13 13.71 13.20
N ILE A 258 -3.12 14.48 12.14
CA ILE A 258 -2.00 14.58 11.22
C ILE A 258 -1.23 15.86 11.53
N SER A 259 -0.19 15.73 12.36
CA SER A 259 0.76 16.80 12.64
C SER A 259 1.85 16.88 11.55
N PRO A 260 2.54 18.01 11.38
CA PRO A 260 3.69 18.10 10.48
C PRO A 260 4.81 17.09 10.77
N SER A 261 5.00 16.73 12.05
CA SER A 261 6.03 15.77 12.49
C SER A 261 5.66 14.33 12.18
N ARG A 262 4.43 13.92 12.51
CA ARG A 262 3.91 12.55 12.29
C ARG A 262 2.40 12.47 12.50
N SER A 263 1.80 11.34 12.09
CA SER A 263 0.43 10.99 12.48
C SER A 263 0.39 10.46 13.93
N TRP A 264 -0.62 10.89 14.68
CA TRP A 264 -0.91 10.43 16.05
C TRP A 264 -2.32 9.87 16.11
N THR A 265 -2.50 8.66 16.66
CA THR A 265 -3.85 8.12 16.82
C THR A 265 -4.63 8.86 17.90
N VAL A 266 -5.95 8.90 17.75
CA VAL A 266 -6.84 9.44 18.80
C VAL A 266 -6.59 8.72 20.12
N GLY A 267 -6.49 7.38 20.11
CA GLY A 267 -6.23 6.60 21.32
C GLY A 267 -4.87 6.86 21.98
N GLN A 268 -3.81 7.20 21.22
CA GLN A 268 -2.52 7.62 21.82
C GLN A 268 -2.68 8.93 22.59
N ILE A 269 -3.41 9.89 22.03
CA ILE A 269 -3.64 11.19 22.68
C ILE A 269 -4.53 11.05 23.91
N GLU A 270 -5.53 10.15 23.87
CA GLU A 270 -6.40 9.88 25.02
C GLU A 270 -5.63 9.23 26.19
N ARG A 271 -4.67 8.32 25.89
CA ARG A 271 -3.84 7.69 26.92
C ARG A 271 -2.75 8.62 27.47
N ASP A 272 -2.17 9.49 26.63
CA ASP A 272 -1.17 10.48 27.05
C ASP A 272 -1.46 11.87 26.46
N PRO A 273 -2.34 12.68 27.13
CA PRO A 273 -2.66 14.03 26.66
C PRO A 273 -1.46 14.98 26.64
N ASN A 274 -0.35 14.65 27.32
CA ASN A 274 0.85 15.48 27.32
C ASN A 274 1.56 15.52 25.95
N ILE A 275 1.34 14.51 25.10
CA ILE A 275 1.81 14.51 23.71
C ILE A 275 1.31 15.76 22.99
N ALA A 276 0.03 16.08 23.11
CA ALA A 276 -0.59 17.25 22.46
C ALA A 276 -0.09 18.59 23.06
N LYS A 277 0.41 18.61 24.31
CA LYS A 277 0.99 19.80 24.93
C LYS A 277 2.39 20.10 24.39
N ARG A 278 3.17 19.07 24.01
CA ARG A 278 4.54 19.20 23.49
C ARG A 278 4.60 19.61 22.02
N ASP A 279 3.54 19.34 21.24
CA ASP A 279 3.41 19.73 19.83
C ASP A 279 2.28 20.74 19.66
N ARG A 280 2.63 22.02 19.42
CA ARG A 280 1.66 23.13 19.27
C ARG A 280 0.69 22.92 18.11
N ALA A 281 1.16 22.32 17.01
CA ALA A 281 0.32 22.05 15.84
C ALA A 281 -0.68 20.93 16.16
N LEU A 282 -0.22 19.85 16.80
CA LEU A 282 -1.06 18.76 17.28
C LEU A 282 -2.09 19.25 18.29
N GLY A 283 -1.67 20.06 19.28
CA GLY A 283 -2.56 20.61 20.29
C GLY A 283 -3.73 21.41 19.71
N LYS A 284 -3.50 22.16 18.62
CA LYS A 284 -4.57 22.85 17.88
C LYS A 284 -5.56 21.88 17.21
N LEU A 285 -5.04 20.77 16.63
CA LEU A 285 -5.85 19.74 15.99
C LEU A 285 -6.72 19.00 17.00
N VAL A 286 -6.13 18.61 18.14
CA VAL A 286 -6.82 17.91 19.24
C VAL A 286 -7.92 18.80 19.84
N LYS A 287 -7.62 20.07 20.13
CA LYS A 287 -8.63 21.04 20.65
C LYS A 287 -9.83 21.19 19.69
N LYS A 288 -9.59 21.16 18.38
CA LYS A 288 -10.63 21.27 17.36
C LYS A 288 -11.30 19.93 17.02
N LYS A 289 -10.85 18.81 17.61
CA LYS A 289 -11.24 17.43 17.24
C LYS A 289 -11.09 17.16 15.73
N ASN A 290 -10.10 17.78 15.09
CA ASN A 290 -9.86 17.67 13.66
C ASN A 290 -8.92 16.49 13.37
N PHE A 291 -9.48 15.28 13.31
CA PHE A 291 -8.79 14.06 12.95
C PHE A 291 -9.33 13.46 11.65
N ALA A 292 -8.48 12.75 10.94
CA ALA A 292 -8.84 12.03 9.73
C ALA A 292 -9.21 10.59 10.06
N VAL A 293 -10.36 10.12 9.54
CA VAL A 293 -10.74 8.70 9.55
C VAL A 293 -10.33 8.10 8.22
N ARG A 294 -9.50 7.05 8.25
CA ARG A 294 -8.89 6.44 7.07
C ARG A 294 -9.37 5.00 6.84
N PRO A 295 -9.75 4.62 5.61
CA PRO A 295 -9.91 3.22 5.25
C PRO A 295 -8.57 2.48 5.33
N ILE A 296 -8.59 1.15 5.41
CA ILE A 296 -7.40 0.33 5.67
C ILE A 296 -6.28 0.64 4.68
N ASP A 297 -6.59 0.70 3.38
CA ASP A 297 -5.62 0.94 2.30
C ASP A 297 -5.10 2.40 2.22
N LYS A 298 -5.58 3.29 3.11
CA LYS A 298 -5.13 4.69 3.24
C LYS A 298 -4.47 5.00 4.58
N LYS A 299 -4.35 4.00 5.47
CA LYS A 299 -3.55 4.13 6.69
C LYS A 299 -2.06 4.22 6.33
N ASP A 300 -1.27 4.82 7.21
CA ASP A 300 0.17 4.92 7.01
C ASP A 300 0.80 3.52 6.91
N HIS A 301 1.84 3.39 6.09
CA HIS A 301 2.55 2.13 5.90
C HIS A 301 3.66 2.00 6.95
N TYR A 302 3.77 0.81 7.51
CA TYR A 302 4.82 0.40 8.44
C TYR A 302 5.54 -0.82 7.88
N ILE A 303 6.81 -0.93 8.22
CA ILE A 303 7.61 -2.13 7.98
C ILE A 303 8.16 -2.63 9.30
N LYS A 304 7.98 -3.90 9.58
CA LYS A 304 8.48 -4.61 10.77
C LYS A 304 8.79 -6.06 10.42
N ARG A 305 9.54 -6.73 11.27
CA ARG A 305 9.77 -8.17 11.17
C ARG A 305 8.59 -8.92 11.76
N CYS A 306 8.06 -9.91 11.02
CA CYS A 306 7.05 -10.85 11.51
C CYS A 306 7.71 -11.81 12.49
N VAL A 307 7.64 -11.52 13.79
CA VAL A 307 8.26 -12.35 14.81
C VAL A 307 7.37 -13.53 15.20
N GLY A 308 6.06 -13.34 15.17
CA GLY A 308 5.09 -14.41 15.50
C GLY A 308 4.02 -14.56 14.43
N ALA A 309 3.73 -15.81 14.07
CA ALA A 309 2.74 -16.23 13.09
C ALA A 309 1.38 -16.59 13.75
N PRO A 310 0.30 -16.73 12.95
CA PRO A 310 -1.02 -17.09 13.48
C PRO A 310 -1.01 -18.40 14.26
N GLY A 311 -1.44 -18.35 15.51
CA GLY A 311 -1.49 -19.50 16.44
C GLY A 311 -0.28 -19.62 17.36
N ASP A 312 0.78 -18.82 17.15
CA ASP A 312 1.92 -18.80 18.05
C ASP A 312 1.58 -18.13 19.39
N SER A 313 2.26 -18.57 20.45
CA SER A 313 2.36 -17.85 21.72
C SER A 313 3.72 -17.20 21.80
N ILE A 314 3.75 -15.86 21.85
CA ILE A 314 4.98 -15.08 21.93
C ILE A 314 5.22 -14.57 23.34
N GLN A 315 6.46 -14.67 23.80
CA GLN A 315 6.94 -14.12 25.06
C GLN A 315 8.33 -13.51 24.87
N VAL A 316 8.63 -12.42 25.55
CA VAL A 316 9.98 -11.86 25.64
C VAL A 316 10.45 -12.02 27.09
N ILE A 317 11.60 -12.65 27.30
CA ILE A 317 12.23 -12.84 28.59
C ILE A 317 13.67 -12.32 28.48
N ASN A 318 13.98 -11.32 29.26
CA ASN A 318 15.31 -10.68 29.23
C ASN A 318 15.78 -10.38 27.79
N ARG A 319 14.88 -9.76 26.98
CA ARG A 319 15.10 -9.35 25.58
C ARG A 319 15.11 -10.49 24.56
N GLN A 320 15.22 -11.75 24.98
CA GLN A 320 15.10 -12.91 24.08
C GLN A 320 13.62 -13.19 23.80
N VAL A 321 13.29 -13.30 22.52
CA VAL A 321 11.96 -13.74 22.09
C VAL A 321 11.84 -15.25 22.21
N TYR A 322 10.74 -15.71 22.79
CA TYR A 322 10.33 -17.11 22.85
C TYR A 322 9.05 -17.29 22.05
N LEU A 323 8.98 -18.36 21.29
CA LEU A 323 7.81 -18.75 20.50
C LEU A 323 7.39 -20.15 20.94
N ASN A 324 6.16 -20.27 21.43
CA ASN A 324 5.62 -21.54 21.93
C ASN A 324 6.49 -22.19 23.04
N GLY A 325 7.17 -21.37 23.84
CA GLY A 325 8.06 -21.80 24.92
C GLY A 325 9.51 -22.04 24.51
N GLU A 326 9.83 -22.03 23.21
CA GLU A 326 11.18 -22.23 22.69
C GLU A 326 11.82 -20.89 22.30
N PRO A 327 13.16 -20.71 22.46
CA PRO A 327 13.83 -19.51 22.03
C PRO A 327 13.72 -19.33 20.51
N GLY A 328 13.20 -18.18 20.11
CA GLY A 328 13.10 -17.77 18.71
C GLY A 328 14.46 -17.33 18.16
N GLU A 329 14.64 -17.47 16.86
CA GLU A 329 15.81 -16.97 16.15
C GLU A 329 15.82 -15.44 16.14
N ASN A 330 16.93 -14.84 16.53
CA ASN A 330 17.13 -13.40 16.49
C ASN A 330 17.72 -12.96 15.14
N PRO A 331 17.30 -11.83 14.56
CA PRO A 331 17.95 -11.28 13.38
C PRO A 331 19.39 -10.87 13.70
N GLU A 332 20.25 -10.90 12.69
CA GLU A 332 21.67 -10.62 12.78
C GLU A 332 21.97 -9.22 13.35
N HIS A 333 21.21 -8.21 12.92
CA HIS A 333 21.39 -6.82 13.29
C HIS A 333 20.36 -6.34 14.32
N LEU A 334 20.18 -7.10 15.38
CA LEU A 334 19.25 -6.78 16.46
C LEU A 334 19.83 -5.72 17.39
N GLN A 335 19.20 -4.56 17.47
CA GLN A 335 19.69 -3.41 18.25
C GLN A 335 18.94 -3.21 19.57
N TYR A 336 19.72 -2.85 20.60
CA TYR A 336 19.23 -2.40 21.91
C TYR A 336 19.95 -1.13 22.35
N LEU A 337 19.45 -0.47 23.38
CA LEU A 337 20.01 0.75 23.94
C LEU A 337 21.09 0.43 24.99
N TYR A 338 22.25 1.09 24.89
CA TYR A 338 23.37 0.91 25.78
C TYR A 338 23.90 2.26 26.30
N ASN A 339 24.41 2.26 27.53
CA ASN A 339 25.30 3.27 28.02
C ASN A 339 26.72 2.87 27.63
N VAL A 340 27.39 3.70 26.85
CA VAL A 340 28.77 3.48 26.38
C VAL A 340 29.68 4.51 27.00
N THR A 341 30.67 4.07 27.77
CA THR A 341 31.66 4.95 28.40
C THR A 341 33.04 4.57 27.91
N PHE A 342 33.66 5.48 27.17
CA PHE A 342 35.03 5.29 26.69
C PHE A 342 36.06 5.57 27.76
N SER A 343 37.21 4.88 27.73
CA SER A 343 38.30 5.07 28.66
C SER A 343 39.00 6.42 28.49
N THR A 344 38.90 7.01 27.27
CA THR A 344 39.50 8.30 26.96
C THR A 344 38.46 9.30 26.49
N SER A 345 38.69 10.60 26.71
CA SER A 345 37.85 11.67 26.17
C SER A 345 38.22 12.11 24.74
N SER A 346 39.25 11.49 24.14
CA SER A 346 39.78 11.88 22.83
C SER A 346 39.23 11.08 21.65
N ILE A 347 38.13 10.37 21.81
CA ILE A 347 37.50 9.64 20.74
C ILE A 347 36.89 10.61 19.71
N ASN A 348 37.29 10.46 18.46
CA ASN A 348 36.75 11.24 17.38
C ASN A 348 35.34 10.78 17.04
N THR A 349 34.34 11.38 17.66
CA THR A 349 32.92 11.07 17.49
C THR A 349 32.37 11.43 16.12
N ARG A 350 33.17 12.03 15.22
CA ARG A 350 32.77 12.29 13.83
C ARG A 350 32.74 11.01 12.94
N ASN A 351 33.28 9.92 13.46
CA ASN A 351 33.42 8.66 12.70
C ASN A 351 32.37 7.60 13.05
N TRP A 352 31.24 7.96 13.68
CA TRP A 352 30.18 7.00 13.97
C TRP A 352 29.70 6.24 12.72
N SER A 353 29.55 6.96 11.61
CA SER A 353 29.13 6.36 10.34
C SER A 353 30.13 5.35 9.78
N ASP A 354 31.45 5.54 10.03
CA ASP A 354 32.49 4.60 9.59
C ASP A 354 32.45 3.30 10.39
N TRP A 355 31.87 3.36 11.60
CA TRP A 355 31.66 2.19 12.46
C TRP A 355 30.29 1.52 12.23
N GLY A 356 29.50 2.02 11.28
CA GLY A 356 28.16 1.54 10.98
C GLY A 356 27.11 1.97 12.01
N ILE A 357 27.40 3.03 12.78
CA ILE A 357 26.49 3.61 13.78
C ILE A 357 25.91 4.89 13.20
N ALA A 358 24.57 4.97 13.07
CA ALA A 358 23.92 6.17 12.60
C ALA A 358 24.08 7.32 13.63
N GLU A 359 24.40 8.53 13.16
CA GLU A 359 24.54 9.70 14.05
C GLU A 359 23.23 9.97 14.82
N SER A 360 22.09 9.68 14.23
CA SER A 360 20.76 9.81 14.85
C SER A 360 20.52 8.85 16.03
N ASP A 361 21.32 7.79 16.13
CA ASP A 361 21.22 6.77 17.18
C ASP A 361 22.16 7.03 18.37
N VAL A 362 22.92 8.14 18.32
CA VAL A 362 23.89 8.54 19.33
C VAL A 362 23.39 9.73 20.12
N TYR A 363 23.28 9.57 21.42
CA TYR A 363 22.86 10.62 22.36
C TYR A 363 23.95 10.88 23.39
N GLY A 364 24.10 12.13 23.81
CA GLY A 364 25.04 12.48 24.90
C GLY A 364 24.62 11.90 26.25
N GLY A 365 25.53 11.25 26.95
CA GLY A 365 25.30 10.63 28.27
C GLY A 365 25.56 11.55 29.48
N GLY A 366 25.73 12.85 29.24
CA GLY A 366 25.94 13.86 30.30
C GLY A 366 27.40 14.01 30.77
N LYS A 367 28.33 13.14 30.36
CA LYS A 367 29.78 13.25 30.58
C LYS A 367 30.49 13.24 29.22
N ALA A 368 31.69 13.82 29.16
CA ALA A 368 32.42 14.03 27.91
C ALA A 368 32.76 12.74 27.15
N ASN A 369 32.89 11.61 27.83
CA ASN A 369 33.22 10.30 27.24
C ASN A 369 32.09 9.27 27.35
N THR A 370 30.88 9.70 27.70
CA THR A 370 29.72 8.81 27.89
C THR A 370 28.66 9.13 26.86
N TYR A 371 28.14 8.08 26.23
CA TYR A 371 27.09 8.15 25.20
C TYR A 371 25.99 7.13 25.48
N ILE A 372 24.82 7.42 25.00
CA ILE A 372 23.67 6.50 24.96
C ILE A 372 23.46 6.15 23.51
N ILE A 373 23.62 4.87 23.14
CA ILE A 373 23.69 4.44 21.73
C ILE A 373 22.85 3.19 21.52
N PHE A 374 22.14 3.12 20.39
CA PHE A 374 21.57 1.87 19.90
C PHE A 374 22.65 1.06 19.18
N LEU A 375 22.88 -0.18 19.60
CA LEU A 375 23.95 -1.03 19.10
C LEU A 375 23.47 -2.45 18.89
N ASP A 376 23.97 -3.09 17.81
CA ASP A 376 23.99 -4.52 17.63
C ASP A 376 25.30 -5.15 18.12
N GLU A 377 25.44 -6.49 17.99
CA GLU A 377 26.61 -7.21 18.47
C GLU A 377 27.88 -6.88 17.66
N GLU A 378 27.76 -6.67 16.33
CA GLU A 378 28.87 -6.29 15.47
C GLU A 378 29.42 -4.91 15.85
N GLN A 379 28.53 -3.94 16.03
CA GLN A 379 28.90 -2.58 16.44
C GLN A 379 29.56 -2.56 17.81
N LYS A 380 29.07 -3.37 18.77
CA LYS A 380 29.73 -3.52 20.09
C LYS A 380 31.14 -4.09 19.97
N ALA A 381 31.34 -5.09 19.10
CA ALA A 381 32.65 -5.66 18.85
C ALA A 381 33.61 -4.63 18.24
N LYS A 382 33.14 -3.82 17.27
CA LYS A 382 33.92 -2.71 16.70
C LYS A 382 34.32 -1.68 17.73
N LEU A 383 33.40 -1.26 18.61
CA LEU A 383 33.73 -0.32 19.70
C LEU A 383 34.78 -0.87 20.65
N LYS A 384 34.75 -2.17 21.00
CA LYS A 384 35.78 -2.84 21.83
C LYS A 384 37.13 -2.94 21.13
N THR A 385 37.14 -3.01 19.78
CA THR A 385 38.41 -3.00 19.02
C THR A 385 39.03 -1.60 19.04
N LEU A 386 38.23 -0.52 19.05
CA LEU A 386 38.68 0.86 19.10
C LEU A 386 39.18 1.25 20.50
N ASP A 387 38.48 0.81 21.53
CA ASP A 387 38.83 1.03 22.92
C ASP A 387 38.61 -0.27 23.72
N PRO A 388 39.68 -1.06 23.94
CA PRO A 388 39.56 -2.34 24.67
C PRO A 388 39.00 -2.18 26.12
N ASN A 389 39.05 -0.98 26.69
CA ASN A 389 38.53 -0.69 28.02
C ASN A 389 37.17 0.00 27.99
N VAL A 390 36.49 0.08 26.85
CA VAL A 390 35.16 0.66 26.75
C VAL A 390 34.16 -0.12 27.62
N SER A 391 33.42 0.58 28.47
CA SER A 391 32.27 0.00 29.17
C SER A 391 31.03 0.12 28.29
N ILE A 392 30.36 -1.01 28.01
CA ILE A 392 29.11 -1.08 27.25
C ILE A 392 28.08 -1.80 28.11
N GLU A 393 27.23 -1.01 28.77
CA GLU A 393 26.23 -1.50 29.69
C GLU A 393 24.83 -1.36 29.10
N HIS A 394 24.02 -2.44 29.13
CA HIS A 394 22.64 -2.39 28.69
C HIS A 394 21.88 -1.32 29.49
N ARG A 395 21.10 -0.51 28.76
CA ARG A 395 20.22 0.49 29.36
C ARG A 395 18.77 0.03 29.27
N PRO A 396 18.16 -0.44 30.39
CA PRO A 396 16.75 -0.80 30.39
C PRO A 396 15.88 0.40 30.01
N GLN A 397 14.84 0.14 29.22
CA GLN A 397 13.82 1.15 28.96
C GLN A 397 12.76 1.11 30.07
N GLU A 398 12.66 2.19 30.82
CA GLU A 398 11.51 2.42 31.69
C GLU A 398 10.27 2.57 30.80
N THR A 399 9.37 1.61 30.89
CA THR A 399 8.17 1.60 30.08
C THR A 399 6.95 1.79 30.98
N ASP A 400 6.17 2.82 30.71
CA ASP A 400 4.84 2.96 31.28
C ASP A 400 3.95 1.84 30.73
N GLY A 401 3.47 0.93 31.57
CA GLY A 401 2.62 -0.19 31.18
C GLY A 401 1.34 0.24 30.45
N ASN A 402 0.90 1.49 30.61
CA ASN A 402 -0.22 2.03 29.85
C ASN A 402 0.12 2.25 28.36
N LYS A 403 1.41 2.29 28.01
CA LYS A 403 1.87 2.43 26.61
C LYS A 403 2.07 1.10 25.92
N LEU A 404 2.10 0.00 26.70
CA LEU A 404 2.20 -1.35 26.16
C LEU A 404 0.82 -1.96 25.92
N PHE A 405 0.68 -2.65 24.80
CA PHE A 405 -0.50 -3.45 24.52
C PHE A 405 -0.62 -4.59 25.56
N PRO A 406 -1.80 -4.90 26.08
CA PRO A 406 -3.13 -4.43 25.66
C PRO A 406 -3.61 -3.16 26.41
N HIS A 407 -2.74 -2.34 26.98
CA HIS A 407 -3.05 -1.10 27.70
C HIS A 407 -3.94 -1.33 28.95
N ASN A 408 -3.78 -2.47 29.58
CA ASN A 408 -4.50 -2.87 30.77
C ASN A 408 -3.52 -3.28 31.89
N THR A 409 -3.20 -2.34 32.76
CA THR A 409 -2.25 -2.54 33.85
C THR A 409 -2.81 -3.43 34.97
N GLN A 410 -4.13 -3.64 35.06
CA GLN A 410 -4.73 -4.51 36.05
C GLN A 410 -4.34 -5.99 35.84
N TYR A 411 -4.29 -6.43 34.60
CA TYR A 411 -3.94 -7.83 34.26
C TYR A 411 -2.51 -7.99 33.75
N TYR A 412 -1.89 -6.91 33.20
CA TYR A 412 -0.63 -6.97 32.48
C TYR A 412 0.36 -5.88 32.90
N GLY A 413 0.20 -5.32 34.11
CA GLY A 413 0.99 -4.18 34.60
C GLY A 413 2.47 -4.43 34.86
N GLY A 414 2.90 -5.71 34.91
CA GLY A 414 4.30 -6.08 35.11
C GLY A 414 5.13 -6.16 33.82
N TRP A 415 4.53 -5.94 32.65
CA TRP A 415 5.22 -6.07 31.38
C TRP A 415 6.08 -4.85 31.07
N THR A 416 7.25 -5.11 30.50
CA THR A 416 8.18 -4.10 29.96
C THR A 416 8.47 -4.43 28.49
N VAL A 417 9.28 -3.62 27.81
CA VAL A 417 9.72 -3.95 26.44
C VAL A 417 10.70 -5.12 26.41
N ASP A 418 11.40 -5.38 27.53
CA ASP A 418 12.42 -6.42 27.68
C ASP A 418 11.87 -7.73 28.27
N ASP A 419 10.72 -7.63 29.01
CA ASP A 419 10.01 -8.75 29.61
C ASP A 419 8.50 -8.61 29.34
N TYR A 420 8.00 -9.33 28.34
CA TYR A 420 6.68 -9.12 27.76
C TYR A 420 5.97 -10.45 27.49
N GLY A 421 4.69 -10.52 27.73
CA GLY A 421 3.89 -11.70 27.41
C GLY A 421 3.77 -12.71 28.56
N PRO A 422 3.30 -13.94 28.32
CA PRO A 422 2.98 -14.49 26.98
C PRO A 422 1.71 -13.91 26.33
N VAL A 423 1.71 -13.83 25.00
CA VAL A 423 0.56 -13.40 24.18
C VAL A 423 0.31 -14.43 23.10
N TRP A 424 -0.88 -15.00 23.06
CA TRP A 424 -1.29 -15.88 21.96
C TRP A 424 -1.78 -15.06 20.77
N ILE A 425 -1.29 -15.38 19.58
CA ILE A 425 -1.60 -14.68 18.33
C ILE A 425 -2.81 -15.34 17.67
N PRO A 426 -3.91 -14.60 17.43
CA PRO A 426 -5.11 -15.19 16.87
C PRO A 426 -4.90 -15.80 15.49
N LYS A 427 -5.54 -16.96 15.27
CA LYS A 427 -5.55 -17.70 14.00
C LYS A 427 -6.97 -17.83 13.50
N LYS A 428 -7.17 -17.71 12.20
CA LYS A 428 -8.46 -17.92 11.55
C LYS A 428 -9.06 -19.28 11.93
N GLY A 429 -10.32 -19.27 12.35
CA GLY A 429 -11.07 -20.46 12.77
C GLY A 429 -10.80 -20.93 14.20
N ALA A 430 -9.80 -20.36 14.89
CA ALA A 430 -9.55 -20.67 16.28
C ALA A 430 -10.54 -19.94 17.20
N THR A 431 -10.97 -20.63 18.28
CA THR A 431 -11.93 -20.13 19.25
C THR A 431 -11.26 -19.90 20.59
N ILE A 432 -11.56 -18.78 21.24
CA ILE A 432 -11.13 -18.47 22.61
C ILE A 432 -12.32 -18.31 23.54
N GLU A 433 -12.12 -18.58 24.83
CA GLU A 433 -13.06 -18.19 25.89
C GLU A 433 -12.92 -16.68 26.16
N LEU A 434 -14.05 -16.01 26.39
CA LEU A 434 -14.12 -14.58 26.69
C LEU A 434 -14.04 -14.34 28.21
N THR A 435 -12.92 -14.76 28.79
CA THR A 435 -12.57 -14.40 30.17
C THR A 435 -12.26 -12.91 30.28
N PRO A 436 -12.30 -12.27 31.45
CA PRO A 436 -11.95 -10.87 31.63
C PRO A 436 -10.55 -10.53 31.08
N GLN A 437 -9.56 -11.43 31.25
CA GLN A 437 -8.22 -11.30 30.71
C GLN A 437 -8.23 -11.33 29.16
N ASN A 438 -8.88 -12.33 28.57
CA ASN A 438 -8.99 -12.44 27.11
C ASN A 438 -9.77 -11.26 26.51
N ILE A 439 -10.81 -10.79 27.20
CA ILE A 439 -11.52 -9.58 26.78
C ILE A 439 -10.58 -8.38 26.77
N ALA A 440 -9.76 -8.19 27.79
CA ALA A 440 -8.79 -7.09 27.83
C ALA A 440 -7.77 -7.17 26.69
N MET A 441 -7.33 -8.40 26.34
CA MET A 441 -6.37 -8.66 25.26
C MET A 441 -6.98 -8.48 23.86
N TYR A 442 -8.17 -9.03 23.60
CA TYR A 442 -8.72 -9.19 22.27
C TYR A 442 -9.89 -8.26 21.93
N TYR A 443 -10.33 -7.39 22.86
CA TYR A 443 -11.50 -6.52 22.67
C TYR A 443 -11.42 -5.72 21.36
N ARG A 444 -10.28 -5.01 21.12
CA ARG A 444 -10.09 -4.23 19.90
C ARG A 444 -10.07 -5.11 18.65
N THR A 445 -9.46 -6.29 18.74
CA THR A 445 -9.41 -7.26 17.65
C THR A 445 -10.82 -7.67 17.24
N ILE A 446 -11.65 -8.07 18.21
CA ILE A 446 -13.02 -8.48 17.96
C ILE A 446 -13.89 -7.33 17.44
N GLN A 447 -13.77 -6.15 18.01
CA GLN A 447 -14.59 -5.00 17.65
C GLN A 447 -14.18 -4.38 16.32
N VAL A 448 -12.90 -4.02 16.19
CA VAL A 448 -12.44 -3.18 15.08
C VAL A 448 -12.01 -4.02 13.88
N TYR A 449 -11.13 -5.01 14.10
CA TYR A 449 -10.55 -5.76 12.98
C TYR A 449 -11.50 -6.83 12.44
N GLU A 450 -12.37 -7.38 13.28
CA GLU A 450 -13.41 -8.32 12.89
C GLU A 450 -14.77 -7.65 12.58
N GLN A 451 -14.82 -6.29 12.70
CA GLN A 451 -15.97 -5.45 12.35
C GLN A 451 -17.27 -5.88 13.04
N ASN A 452 -17.20 -6.24 14.34
CA ASN A 452 -18.37 -6.56 15.12
C ASN A 452 -18.87 -5.34 15.91
N GLU A 453 -20.18 -5.28 16.15
CA GLU A 453 -20.77 -4.42 17.16
C GLU A 453 -20.55 -5.05 18.53
N VAL A 454 -19.76 -4.39 19.39
CA VAL A 454 -19.39 -4.94 20.70
C VAL A 454 -19.78 -3.97 21.80
N SER A 455 -20.50 -4.48 22.80
CA SER A 455 -20.80 -3.78 24.04
C SER A 455 -20.52 -4.66 25.25
N LYS A 456 -20.47 -4.07 26.45
CA LYS A 456 -20.25 -4.79 27.70
C LYS A 456 -21.54 -4.86 28.50
N GLN A 457 -21.89 -6.06 29.01
CA GLN A 457 -22.96 -6.27 29.95
C GLN A 457 -22.37 -6.94 31.20
N GLY A 458 -22.02 -6.12 32.20
CA GLY A 458 -21.27 -6.59 33.36
C GLY A 458 -19.87 -7.07 32.94
N SER A 459 -19.53 -8.31 33.28
CA SER A 459 -18.28 -8.98 32.92
C SER A 459 -18.31 -9.68 31.55
N LYS A 460 -19.48 -9.75 30.88
CA LYS A 460 -19.66 -10.43 29.59
C LYS A 460 -19.62 -9.45 28.43
N LEU A 461 -19.22 -9.96 27.25
CA LEU A 461 -19.36 -9.22 26.00
C LEU A 461 -20.70 -9.58 25.33
N VAL A 462 -21.33 -8.55 24.76
CA VAL A 462 -22.42 -8.67 23.80
C VAL A 462 -21.84 -8.39 22.42
N ILE A 463 -21.87 -9.37 21.54
CA ILE A 463 -21.32 -9.28 20.18
C ILE A 463 -22.49 -9.39 19.20
N ASN A 464 -22.69 -8.37 18.37
CA ASN A 464 -23.77 -8.31 17.37
C ASN A 464 -25.16 -8.53 17.98
N GLY A 465 -25.37 -8.09 19.22
CA GLY A 465 -26.65 -8.20 19.95
C GLY A 465 -26.81 -9.44 20.80
N GLU A 466 -25.88 -10.42 20.77
CA GLU A 466 -25.93 -11.65 21.54
C GLU A 466 -24.83 -11.70 22.60
N VAL A 467 -25.16 -12.23 23.80
CA VAL A 467 -24.17 -12.48 24.86
C VAL A 467 -23.27 -13.63 24.44
N ALA A 468 -21.96 -13.38 24.39
CA ALA A 468 -20.99 -14.38 23.96
C ALA A 468 -20.07 -14.80 25.12
N ASP A 469 -19.89 -16.11 25.30
CA ASP A 469 -18.91 -16.70 26.21
C ASP A 469 -17.63 -17.12 25.48
N THR A 470 -17.68 -17.25 24.14
CA THR A 470 -16.54 -17.59 23.27
C THR A 470 -16.53 -16.70 22.04
N TYR A 471 -15.38 -16.65 21.37
CA TYR A 471 -15.24 -15.96 20.08
C TYR A 471 -14.35 -16.73 19.12
N THR A 472 -14.80 -16.90 17.86
CA THR A 472 -14.04 -17.55 16.78
C THR A 472 -13.55 -16.50 15.80
N PHE A 473 -12.22 -16.44 15.60
CA PHE A 473 -11.58 -15.45 14.72
C PHE A 473 -11.84 -15.71 13.23
N LYS A 474 -12.12 -14.65 12.47
CA LYS A 474 -12.48 -14.71 11.03
C LYS A 474 -11.26 -14.61 10.12
N GLN A 475 -10.12 -14.10 10.61
CA GLN A 475 -8.88 -13.92 9.86
C GLN A 475 -7.66 -14.26 10.71
N ASP A 476 -6.49 -14.34 10.03
CA ASP A 476 -5.20 -14.53 10.67
C ASP A 476 -4.63 -13.20 11.17
N TYR A 477 -3.77 -13.29 12.19
CA TYR A 477 -3.07 -12.17 12.80
C TYR A 477 -1.59 -12.47 12.95
N TYR A 478 -0.78 -11.42 12.96
CA TYR A 478 0.66 -11.53 13.06
C TYR A 478 1.17 -10.64 14.19
N TRP A 479 2.35 -10.99 14.71
CA TRP A 479 3.06 -10.16 15.68
C TRP A 479 4.32 -9.62 15.04
N ALA A 480 4.38 -8.31 14.90
CA ALA A 480 5.44 -7.62 14.18
C ALA A 480 6.28 -6.76 15.14
N MET A 481 7.61 -6.93 15.11
CA MET A 481 8.55 -6.18 15.93
C MET A 481 9.63 -5.54 15.06
N GLY A 482 10.12 -4.36 15.48
CA GLY A 482 11.26 -3.72 14.84
C GLY A 482 12.58 -4.34 15.28
N ASP A 483 13.59 -4.35 14.40
CA ASP A 483 14.91 -4.88 14.71
C ASP A 483 15.68 -3.95 15.66
N ASN A 484 15.43 -2.63 15.61
CA ASN A 484 15.85 -1.71 16.67
C ASN A 484 14.84 -1.76 17.83
N ARG A 485 14.98 -2.76 18.70
CA ARG A 485 14.01 -3.15 19.72
C ARG A 485 13.59 -2.04 20.68
N HIS A 486 14.53 -1.16 21.04
CA HIS A 486 14.28 -0.05 21.96
C HIS A 486 13.89 1.26 21.23
N ASN A 487 13.98 1.30 19.89
CA ASN A 487 13.59 2.44 19.08
C ASN A 487 12.46 2.10 18.09
N SER A 488 11.58 1.19 18.49
CA SER A 488 10.49 0.72 17.64
C SER A 488 9.14 0.85 18.33
N GLU A 489 8.23 1.52 17.65
CA GLU A 489 6.81 1.44 17.93
C GLU A 489 6.24 0.28 17.11
N ASP A 490 5.92 -0.85 17.76
CA ASP A 490 5.56 -2.11 17.12
C ASP A 490 4.43 -2.84 17.84
N SER A 491 4.24 -4.15 17.63
CA SER A 491 3.14 -4.91 18.24
C SER A 491 3.12 -4.86 19.76
N ARG A 492 4.26 -4.62 20.41
CA ARG A 492 4.29 -4.38 21.87
C ARG A 492 3.53 -3.12 22.26
N ALA A 493 3.38 -2.16 21.34
CA ALA A 493 2.65 -0.90 21.56
C ALA A 493 1.21 -0.91 21.05
N TRP A 494 0.91 -1.57 19.92
CA TRP A 494 -0.42 -1.53 19.32
C TRP A 494 -1.12 -2.89 19.19
N GLY A 495 -0.44 -4.02 19.45
CA GLY A 495 -0.99 -5.38 19.37
C GLY A 495 -0.85 -6.02 18.00
N PHE A 496 -1.87 -6.74 17.58
CA PHE A 496 -1.85 -7.60 16.41
C PHE A 496 -1.91 -6.84 15.09
N VAL A 497 -1.24 -7.40 14.06
CA VAL A 497 -1.36 -6.97 12.67
C VAL A 497 -2.34 -7.91 11.97
N PRO A 498 -3.54 -7.43 11.56
CA PRO A 498 -4.50 -8.27 10.86
C PRO A 498 -4.05 -8.60 9.44
N HIS A 499 -4.45 -9.76 8.91
CA HIS A 499 -4.09 -10.20 7.56
C HIS A 499 -4.55 -9.22 6.46
N ASP A 500 -5.71 -8.59 6.63
CA ASP A 500 -6.23 -7.60 5.69
C ASP A 500 -5.41 -6.29 5.63
N HIS A 501 -4.58 -6.03 6.64
CA HIS A 501 -3.65 -4.89 6.68
C HIS A 501 -2.31 -5.16 5.96
N ILE A 502 -1.98 -6.41 5.67
CA ILE A 502 -0.72 -6.76 4.99
C ILE A 502 -0.70 -6.20 3.56
N VAL A 503 0.38 -5.51 3.22
CA VAL A 503 0.60 -4.90 1.89
C VAL A 503 1.47 -5.81 1.02
N GLY A 504 2.61 -6.28 1.54
CA GLY A 504 3.51 -7.12 0.78
C GLY A 504 4.86 -7.38 1.45
N LYS A 505 5.73 -8.08 0.71
CA LYS A 505 7.10 -8.45 1.11
C LYS A 505 8.11 -7.51 0.46
N PRO A 506 9.02 -6.88 1.21
CA PRO A 506 10.14 -6.16 0.63
C PRO A 506 11.02 -7.12 -0.16
N MET A 507 11.52 -6.67 -1.33
CA MET A 507 12.31 -7.52 -2.21
C MET A 507 13.79 -7.11 -2.19
N PHE A 508 14.07 -5.91 -2.64
CA PHE A 508 15.43 -5.38 -2.72
C PHE A 508 15.47 -3.87 -2.57
N ILE A 509 16.61 -3.35 -2.16
CA ILE A 509 16.91 -1.93 -2.06
C ILE A 509 17.40 -1.46 -3.42
N PHE A 510 16.66 -0.57 -4.08
CA PHE A 510 17.06 -0.08 -5.40
C PHE A 510 17.88 1.21 -5.34
N PHE A 511 17.83 1.94 -4.21
CA PHE A 511 18.62 3.12 -3.94
C PHE A 511 18.75 3.32 -2.42
N SER A 512 19.87 3.89 -1.97
CA SER A 512 20.11 4.18 -0.55
C SER A 512 20.91 5.44 -0.37
N THR A 513 20.44 6.30 0.55
CA THR A 513 21.14 7.52 0.97
C THR A 513 21.52 7.44 2.44
N ARG A 514 22.63 8.01 2.82
CA ARG A 514 23.05 8.09 4.22
C ARG A 514 22.07 8.93 5.01
N GLU A 515 21.46 8.33 6.05
CA GLU A 515 20.49 8.96 6.94
C GLU A 515 19.36 9.73 6.22
N GLY A 516 18.90 9.21 5.07
CA GLY A 516 17.80 9.80 4.31
C GLY A 516 18.13 11.09 3.56
N SER A 517 19.40 11.49 3.45
CA SER A 517 19.81 12.74 2.82
C SER A 517 20.86 12.56 1.71
N MET A 518 20.57 13.08 0.53
CA MET A 518 21.52 13.13 -0.59
C MET A 518 22.78 13.92 -0.26
N SER A 519 22.69 14.92 0.62
CA SER A 519 23.84 15.74 1.02
C SER A 519 24.83 14.98 1.91
N LYS A 520 24.39 13.90 2.59
CA LYS A 520 25.23 13.00 3.39
C LYS A 520 25.88 11.89 2.54
N GLY A 521 25.48 11.75 1.28
CA GLY A 521 26.03 10.78 0.34
C GLY A 521 25.14 9.57 0.08
N ILE A 522 25.64 8.64 -0.73
CA ILE A 522 24.95 7.42 -1.18
C ILE A 522 25.62 6.22 -0.52
N ASN A 523 24.82 5.24 -0.08
CA ASN A 523 25.27 3.93 0.39
C ASN A 523 25.32 2.97 -0.80
N TRP A 524 26.42 2.96 -1.53
CA TRP A 524 26.59 2.14 -2.74
C TRP A 524 26.54 0.63 -2.46
N ASP A 525 27.01 0.21 -1.30
CA ASP A 525 27.05 -1.17 -0.81
C ASP A 525 25.66 -1.77 -0.54
N ARG A 526 24.65 -0.92 -0.40
CA ARG A 526 23.26 -1.34 -0.14
C ARG A 526 22.42 -1.45 -1.41
N ILE A 527 22.85 -0.83 -2.52
CA ILE A 527 22.08 -0.80 -3.77
C ILE A 527 22.05 -2.19 -4.41
N PHE A 528 20.85 -2.64 -4.83
CA PHE A 528 20.54 -3.96 -5.38
C PHE A 528 20.77 -5.13 -4.42
N THR A 529 20.83 -4.88 -3.11
CA THR A 529 20.88 -5.93 -2.10
C THR A 529 19.47 -6.37 -1.69
N SER A 530 19.35 -7.61 -1.18
CA SER A 530 18.09 -8.14 -0.65
C SER A 530 17.59 -7.30 0.52
N ALA A 531 16.30 -7.00 0.55
CA ALA A 531 15.62 -6.37 1.68
C ALA A 531 14.92 -7.40 2.60
N SER A 532 14.86 -8.68 2.19
CA SER A 532 14.18 -9.73 2.95
C SER A 532 15.11 -10.63 3.77
N ASN A 533 16.40 -10.68 3.42
CA ASN A 533 17.39 -11.59 4.03
C ASN A 533 18.42 -10.85 4.90
N ARG A 534 18.04 -9.73 5.51
CA ARG A 534 18.92 -8.96 6.40
C ARG A 534 18.40 -8.95 7.82
#